data_8d81b33cce4cc1de65be36f462a50e62
#
_entry.id   8d81b33cce4cc1de65be36f462a50e62
#
_cell.length_a   1.000
_cell.length_b   1.000
_cell.length_c   1.000
_cell.angle_alpha   90.00
_cell.angle_beta   90.00
_cell.angle_gamma   90.00
#
_symmetry.space_group_name_H-M   'P 1'
#
loop_
_entity.id
_entity.type
_entity.pdbx_description
1 polymer ?
#
loop_
_entity_poly.entity_id
_entity_poly.type
_entity_poly.pdbx_seq_one_letter_code
_entity_poly.pdbx_strand_id
1 'polypeptide(L)'
;MRTPVVLVAGQGDTEAVARVLLQRRGTLVVTHRVEGHVVVRGLTMLRRGAPATADYALELSHGCVSCTVRNDLLVLLRRLHRRRDVDRVVVHLGQWLEPQPICWAIEHVRVSLGPGYVDGPAARDVRIAGVVCSLDPGRWLEQALGDDGLEDGRTVAQLVVGQAEFADVVVDPWVDHDSGAVLTRLNPRGAFVREAVQVEHALAALGGGARLGRGDDPLGPLLVGQPPLEPDGPVGIVEFISRRPFHPHRLHDALDVLLDGVVRARGRIWTASQPDLVMCLESAGGGLRVSTGGKWLAAMSESEVATSSTQRRALASLLWDERHGDRHTSIVVLVCGAQPEQIKESLQSALLSDSEMSAPEGWPEFGDPFGDWHEEPCADSATEPSSARAVQSSDEDR
;
A
#
# COMPACT_ATOMS: atom_id res chain seq x y z
N MET A 1 -26.35 4.91 -9.75
CA MET A 1 -25.48 3.76 -9.36
C MET A 1 -24.04 4.19 -9.59
N ARG A 2 -23.10 3.96 -8.64
CA ARG A 2 -21.68 4.35 -8.82
C ARG A 2 -21.00 3.47 -9.86
N THR A 3 -20.17 4.07 -10.75
CA THR A 3 -19.42 3.32 -11.77
C THR A 3 -18.33 2.48 -11.12
N PRO A 4 -18.24 1.17 -11.39
CA PRO A 4 -17.19 0.32 -10.86
C PRO A 4 -15.82 0.66 -11.48
N VAL A 5 -14.79 0.68 -10.64
CA VAL A 5 -13.38 0.89 -11.01
C VAL A 5 -12.58 -0.34 -10.61
N VAL A 6 -11.83 -0.89 -11.54
CA VAL A 6 -10.85 -1.97 -11.31
C VAL A 6 -9.47 -1.39 -11.53
N LEU A 7 -8.57 -1.56 -10.56
CA LEU A 7 -7.16 -1.20 -10.71
C LEU A 7 -6.37 -2.43 -11.14
N VAL A 8 -5.44 -2.25 -12.06
CA VAL A 8 -4.52 -3.30 -12.53
C VAL A 8 -3.10 -2.80 -12.32
N ALA A 9 -2.32 -3.55 -11.55
CA ALA A 9 -0.92 -3.26 -11.22
C ALA A 9 -0.07 -4.52 -11.33
N GLY A 10 1.23 -4.40 -11.13
CA GLY A 10 2.17 -5.52 -11.07
C GLY A 10 3.29 -5.45 -12.09
N GLN A 11 4.20 -6.41 -11.99
CA GLN A 11 5.40 -6.51 -12.84
C GLN A 11 5.26 -7.55 -13.96
N GLY A 12 4.18 -8.35 -13.94
CA GLY A 12 3.86 -9.36 -14.96
C GLY A 12 3.10 -8.78 -16.15
N ASP A 13 2.38 -9.64 -16.88
CA ASP A 13 1.60 -9.23 -18.07
C ASP A 13 0.29 -8.52 -17.69
N THR A 14 0.43 -7.28 -17.17
CA THR A 14 -0.71 -6.42 -16.84
C THR A 14 -1.50 -6.00 -18.09
N GLU A 15 -0.86 -5.99 -19.28
CA GLU A 15 -1.55 -5.69 -20.53
C GLU A 15 -2.51 -6.81 -20.93
N ALA A 16 -2.14 -8.09 -20.72
CA ALA A 16 -3.05 -9.21 -20.95
C ALA A 16 -4.28 -9.09 -20.04
N VAL A 17 -4.09 -8.75 -18.76
CA VAL A 17 -5.19 -8.49 -17.81
C VAL A 17 -6.09 -7.37 -18.31
N ALA A 18 -5.51 -6.21 -18.65
CA ALA A 18 -6.27 -5.06 -19.16
C ALA A 18 -7.03 -5.40 -20.44
N ARG A 19 -6.42 -6.17 -21.35
CA ARG A 19 -7.02 -6.62 -22.61
C ARG A 19 -8.20 -7.57 -22.37
N VAL A 20 -8.11 -8.49 -21.42
CA VAL A 20 -9.23 -9.37 -21.03
C VAL A 20 -10.37 -8.54 -20.45
N LEU A 21 -10.07 -7.62 -19.51
CA LEU A 21 -11.08 -6.77 -18.90
C LEU A 21 -11.75 -5.84 -19.92
N LEU A 22 -11.04 -5.40 -20.95
CA LEU A 22 -11.56 -4.57 -22.05
C LEU A 22 -12.65 -5.27 -22.87
N GLN A 23 -12.65 -6.60 -22.92
CA GLN A 23 -13.66 -7.36 -23.70
C GLN A 23 -15.08 -7.18 -23.20
N ARG A 24 -15.27 -6.85 -21.92
CA ARG A 24 -16.59 -6.57 -21.39
C ARG A 24 -17.11 -5.24 -21.94
N ARG A 25 -18.29 -5.28 -22.55
CA ARG A 25 -18.94 -4.10 -23.12
C ARG A 25 -19.06 -2.95 -22.09
N GLY A 26 -18.87 -1.74 -22.54
CA GLY A 26 -18.92 -0.55 -21.67
C GLY A 26 -17.69 -0.36 -20.79
N THR A 27 -16.63 -1.17 -20.96
CA THR A 27 -15.36 -0.99 -20.26
C THR A 27 -14.51 0.07 -20.98
N LEU A 28 -13.99 1.01 -20.19
CA LEU A 28 -12.96 1.97 -20.61
C LEU A 28 -11.70 1.72 -19.82
N VAL A 29 -10.56 1.51 -20.50
CA VAL A 29 -9.24 1.38 -19.90
C VAL A 29 -8.55 2.73 -19.91
N VAL A 30 -8.05 3.14 -18.75
CA VAL A 30 -7.24 4.36 -18.53
C VAL A 30 -5.80 3.94 -18.29
N THR A 31 -4.89 4.52 -19.04
CA THR A 31 -3.43 4.36 -18.85
C THR A 31 -2.78 5.72 -18.65
N HIS A 32 -1.65 5.75 -17.94
CA HIS A 32 -0.78 6.92 -17.84
C HIS A 32 0.65 6.48 -18.15
N ARG A 33 1.28 7.12 -19.12
CA ARG A 33 2.66 6.87 -19.55
C ARG A 33 3.46 8.15 -19.38
N VAL A 34 4.70 8.04 -18.95
CA VAL A 34 5.64 9.18 -18.90
C VAL A 34 6.38 9.22 -20.23
N GLU A 35 6.30 10.35 -20.91
CA GLU A 35 7.01 10.60 -22.17
C GLU A 35 7.79 11.92 -22.03
N GLY A 36 9.09 11.79 -21.76
CA GLY A 36 9.94 12.94 -21.47
C GLY A 36 9.45 13.73 -20.26
N HIS A 37 8.97 14.95 -20.46
CA HIS A 37 8.51 15.85 -19.39
C HIS A 37 6.98 15.94 -19.29
N VAL A 38 6.26 15.04 -19.92
CA VAL A 38 4.78 15.01 -19.89
C VAL A 38 4.27 13.64 -19.47
N VAL A 39 3.09 13.62 -18.89
CA VAL A 39 2.33 12.39 -18.68
C VAL A 39 1.29 12.28 -19.80
N VAL A 40 1.31 11.19 -20.54
CA VAL A 40 0.30 10.91 -21.57
C VAL A 40 -0.75 9.99 -20.99
N ARG A 41 -1.99 10.47 -20.92
CA ARG A 41 -3.17 9.69 -20.55
C ARG A 41 -3.79 9.06 -21.77
N GLY A 42 -3.84 7.72 -21.82
CA GLY A 42 -4.54 6.95 -22.83
C GLY A 42 -5.93 6.54 -22.37
N LEU A 43 -6.93 6.65 -23.25
CA LEU A 43 -8.30 6.18 -23.02
C LEU A 43 -8.66 5.18 -24.10
N THR A 44 -8.79 3.89 -23.75
CA THR A 44 -9.05 2.80 -24.69
C THR A 44 -10.43 2.18 -24.47
N MET A 45 -11.23 2.06 -25.51
CA MET A 45 -12.52 1.34 -25.51
C MET A 45 -12.66 0.47 -26.74
N LEU A 46 -13.49 -0.56 -26.69
CA LEU A 46 -13.90 -1.29 -27.90
C LEU A 46 -14.90 -0.46 -28.71
N ARG A 47 -14.54 -0.14 -29.94
CA ARG A 47 -15.43 0.45 -30.93
C ARG A 47 -15.57 -0.49 -32.13
N ARG A 48 -16.79 -0.94 -32.40
CA ARG A 48 -17.08 -1.93 -33.48
C ARG A 48 -16.25 -3.21 -33.37
N GLY A 49 -15.94 -3.63 -32.12
CA GLY A 49 -15.14 -4.85 -31.86
C GLY A 49 -13.63 -4.68 -31.91
N ALA A 50 -13.11 -3.48 -32.20
CA ALA A 50 -11.68 -3.19 -32.19
C ALA A 50 -11.32 -2.17 -31.09
N PRO A 51 -10.14 -2.27 -30.44
CA PRO A 51 -9.66 -1.26 -29.52
C PRO A 51 -9.45 0.07 -30.23
N ALA A 52 -9.97 1.15 -29.64
CA ALA A 52 -9.74 2.52 -30.09
C ALA A 52 -9.23 3.33 -28.90
N THR A 53 -8.05 3.95 -29.08
CA THR A 53 -7.37 4.74 -28.04
C THR A 53 -7.37 6.21 -28.44
N ALA A 54 -7.55 7.07 -27.43
CA ALA A 54 -7.37 8.51 -27.54
C ALA A 54 -6.35 8.95 -26.48
N ASP A 55 -5.31 9.66 -26.90
CA ASP A 55 -4.24 10.12 -26.04
C ASP A 55 -4.36 11.62 -25.74
N TYR A 56 -3.99 11.99 -24.48
CA TYR A 56 -4.05 13.34 -23.97
C TYR A 56 -2.77 13.64 -23.19
N ALA A 57 -2.06 14.68 -23.56
CA ALA A 57 -0.89 15.15 -22.84
C ALA A 57 -1.31 15.94 -21.59
N LEU A 58 -0.66 15.66 -20.47
CA LEU A 58 -0.83 16.32 -19.18
C LEU A 58 0.49 16.95 -18.78
N GLU A 59 0.47 18.18 -18.30
CA GLU A 59 1.64 18.81 -17.69
C GLU A 59 1.93 18.19 -16.32
N LEU A 60 3.23 18.04 -15.98
CA LEU A 60 3.63 17.53 -14.67
C LEU A 60 3.28 18.54 -13.57
N SER A 61 2.42 18.15 -12.64
CA SER A 61 2.16 18.93 -11.44
C SER A 61 3.39 18.94 -10.54
N HIS A 62 4.00 20.11 -10.37
CA HIS A 62 5.19 20.31 -9.52
C HIS A 62 6.36 19.35 -9.81
N GLY A 63 6.47 18.84 -11.04
CA GLY A 63 7.48 17.85 -11.42
C GLY A 63 7.25 16.44 -10.90
N CYS A 64 6.12 16.18 -10.20
CA CYS A 64 5.80 14.88 -9.60
C CYS A 64 4.86 14.06 -10.48
N VAL A 65 5.35 12.94 -11.01
CA VAL A 65 4.57 12.00 -11.84
C VAL A 65 3.40 11.40 -11.05
N SER A 66 3.65 10.87 -9.87
CA SER A 66 2.62 10.22 -9.04
C SER A 66 1.51 11.20 -8.66
N CYS A 67 1.85 12.45 -8.31
CA CYS A 67 0.89 13.51 -8.03
C CYS A 67 0.04 13.86 -9.26
N THR A 68 0.67 13.97 -10.44
CA THR A 68 -0.02 14.26 -11.70
C THR A 68 -1.00 13.15 -12.06
N VAL A 69 -0.56 11.89 -12.01
CA VAL A 69 -1.42 10.72 -12.29
C VAL A 69 -2.60 10.67 -11.31
N ARG A 70 -2.33 10.82 -10.00
CA ARG A 70 -3.38 10.80 -8.98
C ARG A 70 -4.42 11.89 -9.21
N ASN A 71 -3.98 13.14 -9.39
CA ASN A 71 -4.89 14.28 -9.51
C ASN A 71 -5.72 14.21 -10.79
N ASP A 72 -5.10 13.86 -11.92
CA ASP A 72 -5.83 13.65 -13.18
C ASP A 72 -6.86 12.52 -13.04
N LEU A 73 -6.46 11.39 -12.47
CA LEU A 73 -7.33 10.23 -12.32
C LEU A 73 -8.57 10.53 -11.50
N LEU A 74 -8.44 11.24 -10.36
CA LEU A 74 -9.59 11.57 -9.50
C LEU A 74 -10.63 12.43 -10.23
N VAL A 75 -10.17 13.43 -11.00
CA VAL A 75 -11.03 14.29 -11.83
C VAL A 75 -11.64 13.48 -12.98
N LEU A 76 -10.83 12.67 -13.65
CA LEU A 76 -11.26 11.85 -14.79
C LEU A 76 -12.35 10.85 -14.40
N LEU A 77 -12.19 10.12 -13.31
CA LEU A 77 -13.16 9.13 -12.84
C LEU A 77 -14.54 9.74 -12.63
N ARG A 78 -14.62 10.93 -12.04
CA ARG A 78 -15.86 11.64 -11.85
C ARG A 78 -16.50 12.11 -13.16
N ARG A 79 -15.69 12.51 -14.16
CA ARG A 79 -16.15 12.86 -15.50
C ARG A 79 -16.66 11.64 -16.27
N LEU A 80 -15.93 10.51 -16.17
CA LEU A 80 -16.29 9.26 -16.84
C LEU A 80 -17.62 8.67 -16.31
N HIS A 81 -17.91 8.83 -15.03
CA HIS A 81 -19.20 8.42 -14.45
C HIS A 81 -20.42 9.01 -15.17
N ARG A 82 -20.31 10.20 -15.78
CA ARG A 82 -21.40 10.85 -16.51
C ARG A 82 -21.54 10.39 -17.95
N ARG A 83 -20.60 9.61 -18.44
CA ARG A 83 -20.67 9.08 -19.81
C ARG A 83 -21.60 7.87 -19.85
N ARG A 84 -22.57 7.91 -20.78
CA ARG A 84 -23.55 6.83 -20.96
C ARG A 84 -23.00 5.57 -21.60
N ASP A 85 -21.84 5.67 -22.25
CA ASP A 85 -21.14 4.58 -22.93
C ASP A 85 -20.09 3.90 -22.03
N VAL A 86 -19.94 4.33 -20.75
CA VAL A 86 -18.99 3.78 -19.79
C VAL A 86 -19.75 3.13 -18.63
N ASP A 87 -19.71 1.80 -18.58
CA ASP A 87 -20.29 0.99 -17.52
C ASP A 87 -19.26 0.59 -16.45
N ARG A 88 -17.96 0.59 -16.81
CA ARG A 88 -16.84 0.24 -15.94
C ARG A 88 -15.58 0.97 -16.40
N VAL A 89 -14.75 1.37 -15.45
CA VAL A 89 -13.40 1.91 -15.70
C VAL A 89 -12.37 0.90 -15.20
N VAL A 90 -11.36 0.59 -16.02
CA VAL A 90 -10.16 -0.14 -15.65
C VAL A 90 -9.01 0.86 -15.62
N VAL A 91 -8.38 1.03 -14.48
CA VAL A 91 -7.19 1.85 -14.30
C VAL A 91 -5.98 0.94 -14.41
N HIS A 92 -5.31 0.97 -15.54
CA HIS A 92 -4.07 0.23 -15.76
C HIS A 92 -2.91 1.11 -15.30
N LEU A 93 -2.42 0.83 -14.10
CA LEU A 93 -1.35 1.57 -13.46
C LEU A 93 -0.02 1.31 -14.15
N GLY A 94 0.84 2.33 -14.18
CA GLY A 94 2.23 2.14 -14.58
C GLY A 94 2.96 1.18 -13.62
N GLN A 95 3.98 0.52 -14.13
CA GLN A 95 4.73 -0.55 -13.46
C GLN A 95 5.20 -0.17 -12.04
N TRP A 96 5.59 1.10 -11.83
CA TRP A 96 6.13 1.62 -10.57
C TRP A 96 5.09 2.30 -9.66
N LEU A 97 3.81 2.13 -9.95
CA LEU A 97 2.73 2.71 -9.14
C LEU A 97 2.10 1.65 -8.22
N GLU A 98 1.83 2.07 -7.00
CA GLU A 98 1.12 1.27 -6.02
C GLU A 98 -0.39 1.53 -6.08
N PRO A 99 -1.22 0.48 -6.03
CA PRO A 99 -2.67 0.65 -6.07
C PRO A 99 -3.24 1.20 -4.76
N GLN A 100 -2.61 0.94 -3.60
CA GLN A 100 -3.12 1.33 -2.29
C GLN A 100 -3.28 2.86 -2.13
N PRO A 101 -2.27 3.70 -2.42
CA PRO A 101 -2.42 5.16 -2.34
C PRO A 101 -3.49 5.70 -3.30
N ILE A 102 -3.63 5.09 -4.47
CA ILE A 102 -4.66 5.49 -5.45
C ILE A 102 -6.05 5.14 -4.95
N CYS A 103 -6.25 3.94 -4.40
CA CYS A 103 -7.52 3.55 -3.79
C CYS A 103 -7.89 4.48 -2.63
N TRP A 104 -6.92 4.79 -1.76
CA TRP A 104 -7.12 5.72 -0.67
C TRP A 104 -7.53 7.11 -1.17
N ALA A 105 -6.85 7.60 -2.20
CA ALA A 105 -7.17 8.91 -2.79
C ALA A 105 -8.58 8.94 -3.42
N ILE A 106 -9.01 7.87 -4.09
CA ILE A 106 -10.37 7.74 -4.64
C ILE A 106 -11.43 7.91 -3.52
N GLU A 107 -11.18 7.33 -2.35
CA GLU A 107 -12.13 7.35 -1.23
C GLU A 107 -12.09 8.65 -0.41
N HIS A 108 -10.93 9.32 -0.29
CA HIS A 108 -10.75 10.38 0.70
C HIS A 108 -10.39 11.75 0.12
N VAL A 109 -9.64 11.83 -0.98
CA VAL A 109 -9.15 13.11 -1.52
C VAL A 109 -10.28 13.86 -2.21
N ARG A 110 -10.57 15.05 -1.71
CA ARG A 110 -11.61 15.93 -2.29
C ARG A 110 -11.09 16.61 -3.55
N VAL A 111 -11.92 16.62 -4.59
CA VAL A 111 -11.66 17.34 -5.84
C VAL A 111 -12.85 18.23 -6.21
N SER A 112 -12.55 19.38 -6.80
CA SER A 112 -13.53 20.30 -7.37
C SER A 112 -13.44 20.25 -8.89
N LEU A 113 -14.57 20.04 -9.56
CA LEU A 113 -14.67 19.94 -11.01
C LEU A 113 -15.38 21.16 -11.66
N GLY A 114 -15.80 22.12 -10.85
CA GLY A 114 -16.55 23.28 -11.31
C GLY A 114 -18.07 23.07 -11.44
N PRO A 115 -18.77 23.96 -12.15
CA PRO A 115 -20.22 23.96 -12.20
C PRO A 115 -20.86 22.64 -12.61
N GLY A 116 -21.89 22.25 -11.89
CA GLY A 116 -22.63 21.00 -12.13
C GLY A 116 -22.06 19.77 -11.43
N TYR A 117 -20.97 19.89 -10.69
CA TYR A 117 -20.46 18.85 -9.81
C TYR A 117 -20.53 19.31 -8.33
N VAL A 118 -20.78 18.36 -7.45
CA VAL A 118 -20.65 18.58 -6.01
C VAL A 118 -19.23 18.24 -5.60
N ASP A 119 -18.54 19.14 -4.91
CA ASP A 119 -17.18 18.90 -4.44
C ASP A 119 -17.12 17.71 -3.49
N GLY A 120 -16.04 16.92 -3.60
CA GLY A 120 -15.87 15.73 -2.78
C GLY A 120 -14.96 14.68 -3.43
N PRO A 121 -14.74 13.54 -2.75
CA PRO A 121 -13.91 12.47 -3.28
C PRO A 121 -14.55 11.80 -4.50
N ALA A 122 -13.71 11.13 -5.29
CA ALA A 122 -14.19 10.40 -6.48
C ALA A 122 -15.17 9.27 -6.11
N ALA A 123 -15.08 8.72 -4.91
CA ALA A 123 -16.00 7.72 -4.38
C ALA A 123 -17.48 8.15 -4.32
N ARG A 124 -17.78 9.44 -4.47
CA ARG A 124 -19.18 9.89 -4.65
C ARG A 124 -19.81 9.34 -5.93
N ASP A 125 -19.03 9.23 -6.99
CA ASP A 125 -19.47 8.89 -8.33
C ASP A 125 -19.02 7.47 -8.76
N VAL A 126 -17.89 6.98 -8.23
CA VAL A 126 -17.35 5.67 -8.54
C VAL A 126 -17.25 4.77 -7.30
N ARG A 127 -16.99 3.48 -7.49
CA ARG A 127 -16.66 2.54 -6.42
C ARG A 127 -15.52 1.63 -6.86
N ILE A 128 -14.60 1.34 -5.98
CA ILE A 128 -13.56 0.34 -6.22
C ILE A 128 -14.24 -1.04 -6.27
N ALA A 129 -14.04 -1.75 -7.38
CA ALA A 129 -14.63 -3.07 -7.64
C ALA A 129 -13.61 -4.20 -7.51
N GLY A 130 -12.34 -3.89 -7.46
CA GLY A 130 -11.25 -4.81 -7.21
C GLY A 130 -9.90 -4.23 -7.62
N VAL A 131 -8.86 -4.82 -7.05
CA VAL A 131 -7.46 -4.56 -7.37
C VAL A 131 -6.85 -5.87 -7.87
N VAL A 132 -6.26 -5.84 -9.06
CA VAL A 132 -5.63 -6.99 -9.70
C VAL A 132 -4.13 -6.74 -9.76
N CYS A 133 -3.33 -7.67 -9.27
CA CYS A 133 -1.88 -7.66 -9.39
C CYS A 133 -1.44 -8.82 -10.28
N SER A 134 -0.75 -8.51 -11.39
CA SER A 134 -0.10 -9.51 -12.23
C SER A 134 1.37 -9.62 -11.84
N LEU A 135 1.80 -10.78 -11.39
CA LEU A 135 3.18 -11.02 -10.97
C LEU A 135 4.06 -11.37 -12.17
N ASP A 136 5.35 -11.05 -12.08
CA ASP A 136 6.38 -11.67 -12.92
C ASP A 136 6.81 -12.98 -12.25
N PRO A 137 6.34 -14.12 -12.75
CA PRO A 137 6.46 -15.36 -12.03
C PRO A 137 7.91 -15.83 -11.84
N GLY A 138 8.81 -15.51 -12.77
CA GLY A 138 10.22 -15.91 -12.69
C GLY A 138 11.09 -15.03 -11.82
N ARG A 139 10.61 -13.86 -11.38
CA ARG A 139 11.42 -12.86 -10.70
C ARG A 139 10.82 -12.30 -9.42
N TRP A 140 9.53 -12.53 -9.18
CA TRP A 140 8.82 -11.87 -8.08
C TRP A 140 9.45 -12.13 -6.71
N LEU A 141 9.80 -13.38 -6.38
CA LEU A 141 10.38 -13.72 -5.07
C LEU A 141 11.80 -13.15 -4.91
N GLU A 142 12.60 -13.20 -5.98
CA GLU A 142 13.93 -12.55 -6.02
C GLU A 142 13.80 -11.04 -5.78
N GLN A 143 12.86 -10.37 -6.46
CA GLN A 143 12.58 -8.95 -6.27
C GLN A 143 12.03 -8.63 -4.87
N ALA A 144 11.19 -9.51 -4.31
CA ALA A 144 10.60 -9.33 -2.99
C ALA A 144 11.62 -9.44 -1.85
N LEU A 145 12.73 -10.16 -2.07
CA LEU A 145 13.83 -10.33 -1.14
C LEU A 145 15.03 -9.39 -1.44
N GLY A 146 14.99 -8.69 -2.57
CA GLY A 146 16.09 -7.84 -3.05
C GLY A 146 16.14 -6.46 -2.38
N ASP A 147 17.19 -5.71 -2.72
CA ASP A 147 17.47 -4.36 -2.23
C ASP A 147 17.60 -3.31 -3.34
N ASP A 148 17.31 -3.68 -4.59
CA ASP A 148 17.36 -2.77 -5.73
C ASP A 148 16.55 -1.51 -5.46
N GLY A 149 17.21 -0.33 -5.60
CA GLY A 149 16.59 0.97 -5.36
C GLY A 149 15.79 1.49 -6.56
N LEU A 150 14.73 2.25 -6.29
CA LEU A 150 13.98 3.04 -7.26
C LEU A 150 14.40 4.53 -7.18
N GLU A 151 14.17 5.29 -8.25
CA GLU A 151 14.51 6.72 -8.31
C GLU A 151 13.82 7.59 -7.24
N ASP A 152 12.71 7.12 -6.70
CA ASP A 152 11.92 7.82 -5.67
C ASP A 152 12.29 7.43 -4.22
N GLY A 153 13.39 6.68 -4.05
CA GLY A 153 13.92 6.27 -2.75
C GLY A 153 13.27 5.01 -2.15
N ARG A 154 12.26 4.43 -2.80
CA ARG A 154 11.75 3.10 -2.46
C ARG A 154 12.66 2.01 -3.01
N THR A 155 12.50 0.78 -2.52
CA THR A 155 13.07 -0.41 -3.15
C THR A 155 12.05 -1.10 -4.07
N VAL A 156 12.55 -1.88 -5.02
CA VAL A 156 11.72 -2.77 -5.85
C VAL A 156 10.94 -3.73 -4.96
N ALA A 157 11.56 -4.25 -3.89
CA ALA A 157 10.90 -5.12 -2.92
C ALA A 157 9.68 -4.47 -2.28
N GLN A 158 9.81 -3.23 -1.79
CA GLN A 158 8.68 -2.48 -1.21
C GLN A 158 7.51 -2.38 -2.19
N LEU A 159 7.80 -2.13 -3.45
CA LEU A 159 6.77 -2.01 -4.49
C LEU A 159 6.09 -3.35 -4.79
N VAL A 160 6.87 -4.41 -5.12
CA VAL A 160 6.28 -5.68 -5.58
C VAL A 160 5.56 -6.42 -4.46
N VAL A 161 6.06 -6.33 -3.22
CA VAL A 161 5.41 -6.86 -2.03
C VAL A 161 4.12 -6.08 -1.75
N GLY A 162 4.16 -4.74 -1.77
CA GLY A 162 2.98 -3.89 -1.57
C GLY A 162 1.89 -4.12 -2.61
N GLN A 163 2.26 -4.28 -3.89
CA GLN A 163 1.32 -4.60 -4.97
C GLN A 163 0.62 -5.95 -4.76
N ALA A 164 1.38 -6.99 -4.40
CA ALA A 164 0.84 -8.34 -4.16
C ALA A 164 -0.01 -8.41 -2.89
N GLU A 165 0.46 -7.79 -1.80
CA GLU A 165 -0.23 -7.76 -0.51
C GLU A 165 -1.57 -7.06 -0.60
N PHE A 166 -1.66 -5.96 -1.35
CA PHE A 166 -2.87 -5.15 -1.46
C PHE A 166 -3.88 -5.68 -2.48
N ALA A 167 -3.52 -6.62 -3.34
CA ALA A 167 -4.41 -7.13 -4.40
C ALA A 167 -5.60 -7.92 -3.87
N ASP A 168 -6.76 -7.77 -4.51
CA ASP A 168 -7.92 -8.67 -4.35
C ASP A 168 -7.76 -9.93 -5.19
N VAL A 169 -7.11 -9.81 -6.37
CA VAL A 169 -6.83 -10.91 -7.29
C VAL A 169 -5.36 -10.85 -7.68
N VAL A 170 -4.65 -11.94 -7.48
CA VAL A 170 -3.25 -12.12 -7.91
C VAL A 170 -3.22 -13.07 -9.09
N VAL A 171 -2.60 -12.64 -10.18
CA VAL A 171 -2.48 -13.40 -11.42
C VAL A 171 -1.08 -13.99 -11.51
N ASP A 172 -1.03 -15.27 -11.86
CA ASP A 172 0.19 -16.07 -12.06
C ASP A 172 1.11 -16.18 -10.83
N PRO A 173 0.56 -16.64 -9.69
CA PRO A 173 1.31 -16.68 -8.43
C PRO A 173 2.23 -17.91 -8.29
N TRP A 174 2.10 -18.91 -9.18
CA TRP A 174 2.61 -20.26 -8.93
C TRP A 174 3.77 -20.62 -9.87
N VAL A 175 4.97 -20.17 -9.58
CA VAL A 175 6.18 -20.58 -10.28
C VAL A 175 6.89 -21.70 -9.52
N ASP A 176 6.99 -21.54 -8.22
CA ASP A 176 7.66 -22.46 -7.32
C ASP A 176 6.91 -22.55 -6.00
N HIS A 177 7.30 -23.50 -5.17
CA HIS A 177 6.68 -23.78 -3.88
C HIS A 177 6.82 -22.59 -2.91
N ASP A 178 8.01 -21.99 -2.83
CA ASP A 178 8.33 -20.95 -1.85
C ASP A 178 7.57 -19.66 -2.16
N SER A 179 7.50 -19.25 -3.44
CA SER A 179 6.65 -18.12 -3.87
C SER A 179 5.18 -18.32 -3.47
N GLY A 180 4.64 -19.52 -3.68
CA GLY A 180 3.28 -19.86 -3.26
C GLY A 180 3.08 -19.80 -1.75
N ALA A 181 4.03 -20.36 -0.98
CA ALA A 181 4.01 -20.34 0.47
C ALA A 181 4.12 -18.90 1.04
N VAL A 182 4.93 -18.04 0.41
CA VAL A 182 5.03 -16.62 0.75
C VAL A 182 3.73 -15.90 0.45
N LEU A 183 3.20 -16.02 -0.78
CA LEU A 183 2.01 -15.28 -1.22
C LEU A 183 0.75 -15.63 -0.41
N THR A 184 0.57 -16.89 -0.02
CA THR A 184 -0.56 -17.31 0.82
C THR A 184 -0.49 -16.72 2.23
N ARG A 185 0.71 -16.41 2.73
CA ARG A 185 0.92 -15.74 4.02
C ARG A 185 0.85 -14.21 3.91
N LEU A 186 1.38 -13.67 2.83
CA LEU A 186 1.37 -12.24 2.56
C LEU A 186 -0.05 -11.72 2.28
N ASN A 187 -0.81 -12.45 1.48
CA ASN A 187 -2.17 -12.06 1.09
C ASN A 187 -3.18 -13.21 1.24
N PRO A 188 -3.49 -13.63 2.48
CA PRO A 188 -4.39 -14.77 2.73
C PRO A 188 -5.85 -14.52 2.34
N ARG A 189 -6.22 -13.30 1.97
CA ARG A 189 -7.55 -12.94 1.47
C ARG A 189 -7.61 -12.78 -0.04
N GLY A 190 -6.49 -12.81 -0.71
CA GLY A 190 -6.42 -12.67 -2.16
C GLY A 190 -6.97 -13.89 -2.88
N ALA A 191 -7.66 -13.67 -3.99
CA ALA A 191 -7.99 -14.72 -4.93
C ALA A 191 -6.79 -14.94 -5.87
N PHE A 192 -6.33 -16.17 -5.97
CA PHE A 192 -5.20 -16.52 -6.82
C PHE A 192 -5.70 -17.20 -8.10
N VAL A 193 -5.29 -16.66 -9.25
CA VAL A 193 -5.65 -17.19 -10.58
C VAL A 193 -4.39 -17.40 -11.42
N ARG A 194 -4.40 -18.42 -12.29
CA ARG A 194 -3.22 -18.74 -13.10
C ARG A 194 -3.12 -17.90 -14.39
N GLU A 195 -4.25 -17.47 -14.90
CA GLU A 195 -4.33 -16.83 -16.20
C GLU A 195 -5.21 -15.59 -16.16
N ALA A 196 -4.88 -14.59 -16.95
CA ALA A 196 -5.65 -13.35 -17.06
C ALA A 196 -7.13 -13.57 -17.39
N VAL A 197 -7.47 -14.62 -18.16
CA VAL A 197 -8.87 -14.94 -18.51
C VAL A 197 -9.75 -15.29 -17.33
N GLN A 198 -9.18 -15.70 -16.20
CA GLN A 198 -9.89 -16.03 -14.97
C GLN A 198 -10.25 -14.80 -14.12
N VAL A 199 -9.62 -13.65 -14.39
CA VAL A 199 -9.76 -12.42 -13.60
C VAL A 199 -11.19 -11.93 -13.52
N GLU A 200 -11.94 -11.96 -14.63
CA GLU A 200 -13.37 -11.53 -14.62
C GLU A 200 -14.22 -12.36 -13.65
N HIS A 201 -13.97 -13.66 -13.62
CA HIS A 201 -14.69 -14.56 -12.69
C HIS A 201 -14.30 -14.29 -11.24
N ALA A 202 -13.00 -14.13 -10.96
CA ALA A 202 -12.49 -13.81 -9.64
C ALA A 202 -13.04 -12.47 -9.12
N LEU A 203 -13.03 -11.42 -9.95
CA LEU A 203 -13.60 -10.12 -9.60
C LEU A 203 -15.12 -10.19 -9.31
N ALA A 204 -15.86 -11.02 -10.07
CA ALA A 204 -17.28 -11.22 -9.84
C ALA A 204 -17.57 -11.91 -8.50
N ALA A 205 -16.67 -12.77 -8.04
CA ALA A 205 -16.77 -13.47 -6.77
C ALA A 205 -16.50 -12.59 -5.53
N LEU A 206 -15.80 -11.46 -5.69
CA LEU A 206 -15.51 -10.54 -4.57
C LEU A 206 -16.75 -9.89 -3.97
N GLY A 207 -17.82 -9.75 -4.74
CA GLY A 207 -19.03 -9.05 -4.32
C GLY A 207 -18.75 -7.58 -3.93
N GLY A 208 -18.96 -7.24 -2.67
CA GLY A 208 -18.66 -5.90 -2.11
C GLY A 208 -17.38 -5.84 -1.27
N GLY A 209 -16.56 -6.88 -1.31
CA GLY A 209 -15.40 -7.05 -0.43
C GLY A 209 -14.06 -6.49 -0.97
N ALA A 210 -14.09 -5.73 -2.07
CA ALA A 210 -12.88 -5.16 -2.67
C ALA A 210 -12.09 -4.25 -1.72
N ARG A 211 -10.78 -4.17 -1.94
CA ARG A 211 -9.86 -3.31 -1.18
C ARG A 211 -10.25 -1.83 -1.38
N LEU A 212 -10.31 -1.10 -0.29
CA LEU A 212 -10.76 0.30 -0.30
C LEU A 212 -9.61 1.30 -0.04
N GLY A 213 -8.37 0.84 -0.06
CA GLY A 213 -7.22 1.70 0.21
C GLY A 213 -7.27 2.30 1.61
N ARG A 214 -7.75 1.55 2.59
CA ARG A 214 -7.64 1.97 3.98
C ARG A 214 -6.16 2.12 4.25
N GLY A 215 -5.76 3.33 4.62
CA GLY A 215 -4.42 3.54 5.14
C GLY A 215 -4.17 2.50 6.25
N ASP A 216 -2.97 1.97 6.30
CA ASP A 216 -2.60 1.07 7.38
C ASP A 216 -2.91 1.79 8.68
N ASP A 217 -3.87 1.26 9.44
CA ASP A 217 -4.09 1.73 10.81
C ASP A 217 -2.87 1.27 11.61
N PRO A 218 -1.99 2.19 12.07
CA PRO A 218 -0.78 1.82 12.80
C PRO A 218 -1.06 0.97 14.04
N LEU A 219 -2.31 0.99 14.51
CA LEU A 219 -2.78 0.26 15.67
C LEU A 219 -3.73 -0.89 15.31
N GLY A 220 -3.90 -1.15 14.00
CA GLY A 220 -4.69 -2.27 13.51
C GLY A 220 -4.02 -3.63 13.73
N PRO A 221 -4.72 -4.73 13.42
CA PRO A 221 -4.13 -6.07 13.45
C PRO A 221 -2.97 -6.17 12.46
N LEU A 222 -1.84 -6.73 12.91
CA LEU A 222 -0.67 -6.95 12.05
C LEU A 222 -0.85 -8.18 11.16
N LEU A 223 -1.56 -9.21 11.65
CA LEU A 223 -1.96 -10.37 10.86
C LEU A 223 -3.41 -10.22 10.41
N VAL A 224 -3.61 -10.23 9.10
CA VAL A 224 -4.94 -10.06 8.49
C VAL A 224 -5.27 -11.30 7.68
N GLY A 225 -6.51 -11.82 7.81
CA GLY A 225 -7.02 -12.90 6.97
C GLY A 225 -6.62 -14.31 7.38
N GLN A 226 -6.03 -14.50 8.56
CA GLN A 226 -5.66 -15.81 9.11
C GLN A 226 -4.64 -16.57 8.21
N PRO A 227 -3.43 -16.04 8.03
CA PRO A 227 -2.39 -16.73 7.27
C PRO A 227 -2.01 -18.06 7.94
N PRO A 228 -1.49 -19.05 7.19
CA PRO A 228 -0.90 -20.24 7.78
C PRO A 228 0.28 -19.86 8.69
N LEU A 229 0.26 -20.29 9.96
CA LEU A 229 1.31 -19.99 10.93
C LEU A 229 2.41 -21.08 10.97
N GLU A 230 2.07 -22.31 10.58
CA GLU A 230 3.03 -23.41 10.52
C GLU A 230 4.10 -23.10 9.44
N PRO A 231 5.38 -23.31 9.72
CA PRO A 231 6.45 -23.16 8.73
C PRO A 231 6.25 -24.07 7.51
N ASP A 232 6.66 -23.60 6.34
CA ASP A 232 6.60 -24.34 5.08
C ASP A 232 7.93 -24.16 4.32
N GLY A 233 8.85 -25.11 4.47
CA GLY A 233 10.22 -24.99 3.97
C GLY A 233 10.95 -23.81 4.62
N PRO A 234 11.51 -22.88 3.82
CA PRO A 234 12.20 -21.69 4.32
C PRO A 234 11.22 -20.57 4.72
N VAL A 235 9.90 -20.76 4.51
CA VAL A 235 8.89 -19.72 4.70
C VAL A 235 8.20 -19.87 6.05
N GLY A 236 8.16 -18.77 6.83
CA GLY A 236 7.51 -18.77 8.14
C GLY A 236 7.08 -17.39 8.57
N ILE A 237 6.28 -17.34 9.64
CA ILE A 237 5.88 -16.11 10.31
C ILE A 237 6.53 -16.08 11.69
N VAL A 238 7.17 -14.96 12.01
CA VAL A 238 7.73 -14.67 13.32
C VAL A 238 6.92 -13.58 13.98
N GLU A 239 6.43 -13.85 15.19
CA GLU A 239 5.80 -12.85 16.04
C GLU A 239 6.72 -12.48 17.19
N PHE A 240 6.89 -11.18 17.42
CA PHE A 240 7.62 -10.63 18.55
C PHE A 240 6.73 -9.65 19.30
N ILE A 241 6.47 -9.92 20.58
CA ILE A 241 5.64 -9.10 21.42
C ILE A 241 6.40 -8.78 22.73
N SER A 242 6.41 -7.51 23.13
CA SER A 242 7.04 -7.08 24.39
C SER A 242 6.26 -5.96 25.05
N ARG A 243 6.23 -5.98 26.39
CA ARG A 243 5.76 -4.88 27.26
C ARG A 243 6.90 -4.01 27.77
N ARG A 244 8.08 -4.17 27.21
CA ARG A 244 9.28 -3.43 27.54
C ARG A 244 9.69 -2.60 26.35
N PRO A 245 10.06 -1.31 26.49
CA PRO A 245 10.50 -0.50 25.38
C PRO A 245 11.88 -0.93 24.90
N PHE A 246 12.16 -0.59 23.65
CA PHE A 246 13.49 -0.72 23.10
C PHE A 246 14.41 0.40 23.57
N HIS A 247 15.68 0.07 23.72
CA HIS A 247 16.75 1.06 23.74
C HIS A 247 16.99 1.52 22.28
N PRO A 248 16.94 2.84 21.98
CA PRO A 248 16.90 3.32 20.61
C PRO A 248 18.11 2.89 19.76
N HIS A 249 19.35 2.98 20.30
CA HIS A 249 20.54 2.55 19.59
C HIS A 249 20.61 1.04 19.41
N ARG A 250 20.28 0.25 20.44
CA ARG A 250 20.26 -1.21 20.30
C ARG A 250 19.21 -1.68 19.30
N LEU A 251 18.05 -0.98 19.24
CA LEU A 251 17.06 -1.26 18.21
C LEU A 251 17.62 -0.94 16.82
N HIS A 252 18.24 0.24 16.66
CA HIS A 252 18.84 0.62 15.38
C HIS A 252 19.82 -0.43 14.87
N ASP A 253 20.71 -0.91 15.74
CA ASP A 253 21.68 -1.95 15.41
C ASP A 253 21.04 -3.33 15.14
N ALA A 254 19.86 -3.59 15.73
CA ALA A 254 19.13 -4.84 15.54
C ALA A 254 18.26 -4.87 14.26
N LEU A 255 18.00 -3.72 13.62
CA LEU A 255 17.10 -3.67 12.46
C LEU A 255 17.63 -4.41 11.23
N ASP A 256 18.94 -4.56 11.10
CA ASP A 256 19.55 -5.28 9.97
C ASP A 256 19.05 -6.72 9.85
N VAL A 257 18.68 -7.35 10.98
CA VAL A 257 18.11 -8.70 10.98
C VAL A 257 16.74 -8.80 10.27
N LEU A 258 16.11 -7.66 10.00
CA LEU A 258 14.83 -7.57 9.32
C LEU A 258 14.96 -7.30 7.80
N LEU A 259 16.17 -7.37 7.25
CA LEU A 259 16.44 -7.06 5.85
C LEU A 259 16.78 -8.30 5.02
N ASP A 260 17.61 -9.20 5.53
CA ASP A 260 18.06 -10.38 4.79
C ASP A 260 17.13 -11.59 5.01
N GLY A 261 16.65 -12.17 3.93
CA GLY A 261 15.70 -13.29 3.95
C GLY A 261 14.32 -12.95 4.54
N VAL A 262 13.99 -11.67 4.63
CA VAL A 262 12.70 -11.16 5.10
C VAL A 262 11.91 -10.60 3.92
N VAL A 263 10.73 -11.15 3.68
CA VAL A 263 9.82 -10.65 2.63
C VAL A 263 9.07 -9.41 3.11
N ARG A 264 8.58 -9.46 4.35
CA ARG A 264 7.79 -8.37 4.93
C ARG A 264 7.93 -8.36 6.44
N ALA A 265 8.25 -7.21 7.04
CA ALA A 265 8.04 -6.99 8.45
C ALA A 265 7.11 -5.79 8.66
N ARG A 266 6.25 -5.89 9.65
CA ARG A 266 5.39 -4.82 10.12
C ARG A 266 5.31 -4.84 11.62
N GLY A 267 5.33 -3.66 12.23
CA GLY A 267 5.21 -3.58 13.67
C GLY A 267 4.92 -2.19 14.18
N ARG A 268 4.43 -2.17 15.39
CA ARG A 268 4.43 -1.01 16.24
C ARG A 268 5.45 -1.21 17.34
N ILE A 269 6.22 -0.17 17.57
CA ILE A 269 7.36 -0.20 18.45
C ILE A 269 7.18 0.85 19.53
N TRP A 270 7.51 0.47 20.75
CA TRP A 270 7.67 1.37 21.88
C TRP A 270 9.17 1.57 22.15
N THR A 271 9.66 2.81 22.05
CA THR A 271 11.05 3.19 22.31
C THR A 271 11.15 4.02 23.59
N ALA A 272 12.30 3.93 24.24
CA ALA A 272 12.55 4.69 25.47
C ALA A 272 12.79 6.18 25.20
N SER A 273 13.40 6.53 24.05
CA SER A 273 13.66 7.92 23.63
C SER A 273 12.38 8.70 23.31
N GLN A 274 11.34 8.03 22.82
CA GLN A 274 10.05 8.62 22.45
C GLN A 274 8.89 7.87 23.08
N PRO A 275 8.78 7.83 24.43
CA PRO A 275 7.87 6.91 25.13
C PRO A 275 6.39 7.18 24.89
N ASP A 276 6.04 8.37 24.41
CA ASP A 276 4.67 8.80 24.15
C ASP A 276 4.19 8.52 22.74
N LEU A 277 5.12 8.24 21.82
CA LEU A 277 4.82 7.99 20.42
C LEU A 277 4.76 6.51 20.08
N VAL A 278 3.82 6.16 19.21
CA VAL A 278 3.80 4.88 18.50
C VAL A 278 4.72 4.99 17.32
N MET A 279 5.82 4.24 17.29
CA MET A 279 6.63 4.12 16.10
C MET A 279 6.14 2.93 15.27
N CYS A 280 6.03 3.12 13.96
CA CYS A 280 5.63 2.10 13.01
C CYS A 280 6.84 1.67 12.20
N LEU A 281 7.11 0.38 12.19
CA LEU A 281 8.17 -0.23 11.42
C LEU A 281 7.56 -1.02 10.26
N GLU A 282 8.09 -0.83 9.07
CA GLU A 282 7.78 -1.61 7.89
C GLU A 282 9.06 -1.94 7.14
N SER A 283 9.24 -3.21 6.76
CA SER A 283 10.26 -3.61 5.81
C SER A 283 9.69 -4.47 4.70
N ALA A 284 10.34 -4.43 3.54
CA ALA A 284 10.15 -5.39 2.47
C ALA A 284 11.49 -5.58 1.76
N GLY A 285 11.99 -6.82 1.73
CA GLY A 285 13.36 -7.11 1.30
C GLY A 285 14.36 -6.18 2.00
N GLY A 286 15.31 -5.62 1.25
CA GLY A 286 16.30 -4.66 1.76
C GLY A 286 15.77 -3.26 2.08
N GLY A 287 14.47 -2.98 1.87
CA GLY A 287 13.87 -1.68 2.15
C GLY A 287 13.24 -1.61 3.54
N LEU A 288 13.68 -0.66 4.38
CA LEU A 288 13.14 -0.41 5.73
C LEU A 288 12.57 1.01 5.81
N ARG A 289 11.43 1.14 6.46
CA ARG A 289 10.82 2.42 6.81
C ARG A 289 10.40 2.41 8.28
N VAL A 290 10.75 3.49 8.98
CA VAL A 290 10.23 3.79 10.31
C VAL A 290 9.45 5.09 10.23
N SER A 291 8.27 5.15 10.82
CA SER A 291 7.39 6.33 10.80
C SER A 291 6.65 6.48 12.12
N THR A 292 5.95 7.58 12.33
CA THR A 292 5.10 7.75 13.51
C THR A 292 3.67 7.34 13.24
N GLY A 293 3.09 6.57 14.17
CA GLY A 293 1.66 6.22 14.22
C GLY A 293 0.85 7.13 15.16
N GLY A 294 1.42 8.26 15.60
CA GLY A 294 0.83 9.16 16.58
C GLY A 294 1.13 8.75 18.01
N LYS A 295 0.33 9.22 18.97
CA LYS A 295 0.56 8.97 20.41
C LYS A 295 -0.09 7.67 20.87
N TRP A 296 0.49 7.02 21.87
CA TRP A 296 -0.20 5.99 22.66
C TRP A 296 -1.43 6.61 23.36
N LEU A 297 -2.51 5.85 23.60
CA LEU A 297 -3.68 6.37 24.30
C LEU A 297 -3.32 6.80 25.73
N ALA A 298 -2.42 6.10 26.38
CA ALA A 298 -1.89 6.45 27.70
C ALA A 298 -1.10 7.78 27.74
N ALA A 299 -0.72 8.33 26.58
CA ALA A 299 -0.04 9.61 26.43
C ALA A 299 -0.96 10.73 25.93
N MET A 300 -2.24 10.43 25.67
CA MET A 300 -3.22 11.38 25.18
C MET A 300 -3.96 12.08 26.31
N SER A 301 -4.37 13.32 26.07
CA SER A 301 -5.34 14.02 26.91
C SER A 301 -6.73 13.39 26.80
N GLU A 302 -7.62 13.64 27.76
CA GLU A 302 -9.01 13.15 27.72
C GLU A 302 -9.75 13.57 26.43
N SER A 303 -9.49 14.78 25.94
CA SER A 303 -10.10 15.29 24.71
C SER A 303 -9.60 14.55 23.47
N GLU A 304 -8.31 14.21 23.41
CA GLU A 304 -7.72 13.41 22.32
C GLU A 304 -8.27 11.98 22.35
N VAL A 305 -8.37 11.38 23.54
CA VAL A 305 -8.97 10.03 23.70
C VAL A 305 -10.43 10.02 23.26
N ALA A 306 -11.22 11.05 23.58
CA ALA A 306 -12.62 11.14 23.19
C ALA A 306 -12.81 11.20 21.67
N THR A 307 -11.86 11.79 20.93
CA THR A 307 -11.88 11.87 19.47
C THR A 307 -11.33 10.61 18.76
N SER A 308 -10.66 9.73 19.52
CA SER A 308 -10.12 8.47 18.99
C SER A 308 -11.22 7.51 18.55
N SER A 309 -10.95 6.68 17.55
CA SER A 309 -11.92 5.69 17.07
C SER A 309 -12.30 4.69 18.16
N THR A 310 -13.54 4.19 18.11
CA THR A 310 -14.02 3.16 19.04
C THR A 310 -13.16 1.89 18.94
N GLN A 311 -12.73 1.53 17.73
CA GLN A 311 -11.86 0.37 17.50
C GLN A 311 -10.51 0.54 18.22
N ARG A 312 -9.89 1.72 18.11
CA ARG A 312 -8.62 2.02 18.78
C ARG A 312 -8.74 1.92 20.29
N ARG A 313 -9.80 2.50 20.87
CA ARG A 313 -10.05 2.42 22.34
C ARG A 313 -10.29 0.98 22.79
N ALA A 314 -11.05 0.20 22.01
CA ALA A 314 -11.30 -1.21 22.35
C ALA A 314 -10.00 -2.03 22.30
N LEU A 315 -9.17 -1.84 21.27
CA LEU A 315 -7.89 -2.54 21.16
C LEU A 315 -6.94 -2.17 22.31
N ALA A 316 -6.84 -0.89 22.62
CA ALA A 316 -6.02 -0.43 23.74
C ALA A 316 -6.50 -1.00 25.08
N SER A 317 -7.82 -1.12 25.31
CA SER A 317 -8.35 -1.72 26.55
C SER A 317 -7.99 -3.20 26.70
N LEU A 318 -7.85 -3.94 25.61
CA LEU A 318 -7.40 -5.34 25.64
C LEU A 318 -5.91 -5.49 25.98
N LEU A 319 -5.12 -4.45 25.64
CA LEU A 319 -3.68 -4.43 25.82
C LEU A 319 -3.24 -3.59 27.02
N TRP A 320 -4.18 -3.04 27.78
CA TRP A 320 -3.89 -2.12 28.89
C TRP A 320 -3.10 -2.78 30.01
N ASP A 321 -2.01 -2.15 30.39
CA ASP A 321 -1.16 -2.49 31.53
C ASP A 321 -1.28 -1.38 32.59
N GLU A 322 -1.32 -1.73 33.87
CA GLU A 322 -1.50 -0.75 34.98
C GLU A 322 -0.34 0.26 35.02
N ARG A 323 0.87 -0.12 34.66
CA ARG A 323 2.06 0.72 34.76
C ARG A 323 2.33 1.52 33.46
N HIS A 324 2.05 0.93 32.30
CA HIS A 324 2.47 1.50 31.02
C HIS A 324 1.30 1.83 30.08
N GLY A 325 0.05 1.57 30.48
CA GLY A 325 -1.11 1.78 29.64
C GLY A 325 -1.14 0.84 28.44
N ASP A 326 -1.46 1.36 27.27
CA ASP A 326 -1.50 0.62 26.00
C ASP A 326 -0.13 0.51 25.29
N ARG A 327 0.95 0.99 25.92
CA ARG A 327 2.30 0.94 25.36
C ARG A 327 2.81 -0.49 25.26
N HIS A 328 3.22 -0.89 24.06
CA HIS A 328 3.79 -2.21 23.80
C HIS A 328 4.55 -2.21 22.46
N THR A 329 5.36 -3.23 22.29
CA THR A 329 5.93 -3.60 20.98
C THR A 329 5.19 -4.81 20.45
N SER A 330 4.84 -4.79 19.16
CA SER A 330 4.30 -5.95 18.44
C SER A 330 4.81 -5.90 17.00
N ILE A 331 5.60 -6.89 16.60
CA ILE A 331 6.21 -7.00 15.28
C ILE A 331 5.84 -8.37 14.70
N VAL A 332 5.45 -8.40 13.44
CA VAL A 332 5.21 -9.63 12.65
C VAL A 332 6.15 -9.60 11.46
N VAL A 333 6.85 -10.69 11.25
CA VAL A 333 7.84 -10.84 10.19
C VAL A 333 7.51 -12.08 9.36
N LEU A 334 7.30 -11.89 8.05
CA LEU A 334 7.20 -12.98 7.06
C LEU A 334 8.61 -13.22 6.52
N VAL A 335 9.14 -14.38 6.78
CA VAL A 335 10.49 -14.78 6.37
C VAL A 335 10.44 -15.76 5.20
N CYS A 336 11.48 -15.72 4.36
CA CYS A 336 11.82 -16.74 3.39
C CYS A 336 13.35 -16.87 3.36
N GLY A 337 13.87 -17.73 4.24
CA GLY A 337 15.31 -17.96 4.41
C GLY A 337 15.92 -17.36 5.66
N ALA A 338 15.39 -16.29 6.24
CA ALA A 338 15.84 -15.77 7.52
C ALA A 338 15.58 -16.76 8.66
N GLN A 339 16.43 -16.69 9.71
CA GLN A 339 16.31 -17.57 10.88
C GLN A 339 15.40 -16.93 11.95
N PRO A 340 14.23 -17.54 12.26
CA PRO A 340 13.25 -16.98 13.21
C PRO A 340 13.83 -16.69 14.59
N GLU A 341 14.68 -17.58 15.11
CA GLU A 341 15.29 -17.46 16.43
C GLU A 341 16.27 -16.31 16.49
N GLN A 342 17.06 -16.09 15.44
CA GLN A 342 17.99 -14.96 15.35
C GLN A 342 17.25 -13.63 15.38
N ILE A 343 16.13 -13.54 14.68
CA ILE A 343 15.27 -12.33 14.71
C ILE A 343 14.77 -12.07 16.13
N LYS A 344 14.25 -13.10 16.81
CA LYS A 344 13.74 -12.97 18.19
C LYS A 344 14.84 -12.58 19.17
N GLU A 345 16.01 -13.21 19.09
CA GLU A 345 17.16 -12.94 19.96
C GLU A 345 17.68 -11.51 19.77
N SER A 346 17.82 -11.05 18.53
CA SER A 346 18.25 -9.68 18.22
C SER A 346 17.28 -8.65 18.77
N LEU A 347 15.99 -8.82 18.53
CA LEU A 347 14.97 -7.93 19.06
C LEU A 347 14.90 -7.99 20.60
N GLN A 348 15.02 -9.16 21.20
CA GLN A 348 15.02 -9.31 22.66
C GLN A 348 16.20 -8.61 23.31
N SER A 349 17.39 -8.69 22.69
CA SER A 349 18.61 -8.04 23.20
C SER A 349 18.55 -6.52 23.12
N ALA A 350 17.73 -5.98 22.20
CA ALA A 350 17.53 -4.54 22.03
C ALA A 350 16.58 -3.92 23.06
N LEU A 351 15.83 -4.72 23.82
CA LEU A 351 14.94 -4.22 24.88
C LEU A 351 15.74 -3.62 26.04
N LEU A 352 15.13 -2.69 26.77
CA LEU A 352 15.73 -2.16 28.02
C LEU A 352 16.01 -3.27 29.03
N SER A 353 17.13 -3.18 29.74
CA SER A 353 17.46 -4.03 30.88
C SER A 353 16.61 -3.69 32.10
N ASP A 354 16.66 -4.53 33.15
CA ASP A 354 15.92 -4.27 34.41
C ASP A 354 16.39 -2.99 35.11
N SER A 355 17.70 -2.69 35.02
CA SER A 355 18.27 -1.46 35.57
C SER A 355 17.75 -0.21 34.84
N GLU A 356 17.71 -0.25 33.51
CA GLU A 356 17.17 0.86 32.69
C GLU A 356 15.66 1.03 32.88
N MET A 357 14.92 -0.06 33.04
CA MET A 357 13.49 -0.02 33.38
C MET A 357 13.20 0.59 34.75
N SER A 358 14.14 0.51 35.67
CA SER A 358 14.01 1.04 37.04
C SER A 358 14.32 2.54 37.12
N ALA A 359 14.90 3.14 36.07
CA ALA A 359 15.29 4.54 36.00
C ALA A 359 14.67 5.26 34.76
N PRO A 360 13.34 5.35 34.68
CA PRO A 360 12.68 5.92 33.49
C PRO A 360 12.99 7.40 33.25
N GLU A 361 13.42 8.12 34.28
CA GLU A 361 13.88 9.51 34.16
C GLU A 361 15.13 9.67 33.28
N GLY A 362 15.93 8.62 33.12
CA GLY A 362 17.11 8.61 32.24
C GLY A 362 16.79 8.29 30.77
N TRP A 363 15.59 7.83 30.44
CA TRP A 363 15.23 7.41 29.07
C TRP A 363 15.36 8.53 28.02
N PRO A 364 15.02 9.81 28.29
CA PRO A 364 15.22 10.88 27.32
C PRO A 364 16.69 11.19 27.01
N GLU A 365 17.62 10.76 27.85
CA GLU A 365 19.05 10.94 27.67
C GLU A 365 19.68 9.93 26.66
N PHE A 366 18.92 8.88 26.31
CA PHE A 366 19.34 7.95 25.29
C PHE A 366 19.31 8.60 23.93
N GLY A 367 20.16 9.19 23.34
CA GLY A 367 20.07 9.78 21.98
C GLY A 367 19.16 8.99 21.04
N ASP A 368 18.54 9.66 20.07
CA ASP A 368 17.59 9.01 19.18
C ASP A 368 18.13 8.94 17.74
N PRO A 369 18.56 7.74 17.25
CA PRO A 369 19.07 7.59 15.89
C PRO A 369 17.98 7.73 14.82
N PHE A 370 16.69 7.66 15.21
CA PHE A 370 15.58 7.79 14.27
C PHE A 370 15.20 9.25 13.99
N GLY A 371 15.73 10.21 14.79
CA GLY A 371 15.57 11.64 14.62
C GLY A 371 14.16 12.17 14.96
N ASP A 372 13.97 13.46 14.69
CA ASP A 372 12.67 14.10 14.84
C ASP A 372 11.82 13.82 13.60
N TRP A 373 10.58 13.41 13.82
CA TRP A 373 9.64 13.12 12.74
C TRP A 373 9.09 14.43 12.17
N HIS A 374 9.37 14.68 10.89
CA HIS A 374 8.74 15.74 10.12
C HIS A 374 7.64 15.17 9.24
N GLU A 375 6.47 15.79 9.22
CA GLU A 375 5.42 15.50 8.24
C GLU A 375 5.94 15.87 6.84
N GLU A 376 5.85 14.93 5.88
CA GLU A 376 6.23 15.22 4.50
C GLU A 376 5.31 16.31 3.90
N PRO A 377 5.87 17.35 3.25
CA PRO A 377 5.09 18.49 2.76
C PRO A 377 4.17 18.20 1.56
N CYS A 378 4.05 16.98 1.11
CA CYS A 378 3.19 16.59 -0.01
C CYS A 378 1.77 16.16 0.37
N ALA A 379 1.38 16.23 1.65
CA ALA A 379 0.01 16.08 2.07
C ALA A 379 -0.75 17.40 1.84
N ASP A 380 -1.74 17.39 0.94
CA ASP A 380 -2.79 18.41 0.80
C ASP A 380 -2.48 19.74 0.12
N SER A 381 -2.03 19.71 -1.15
CA SER A 381 -2.31 20.85 -2.05
C SER A 381 -2.99 20.38 -3.34
N ALA A 382 -4.20 19.86 -3.22
CA ALA A 382 -5.12 19.65 -4.35
C ALA A 382 -5.90 20.95 -4.60
N THR A 383 -5.24 21.98 -5.15
CA THR A 383 -5.93 23.19 -5.62
C THR A 383 -5.27 23.64 -6.92
N GLU A 384 -5.79 23.18 -8.02
CA GLU A 384 -6.11 23.79 -9.30
C GLU A 384 -6.18 22.75 -10.44
N PRO A 385 -7.15 22.81 -11.35
CA PRO A 385 -7.29 21.82 -12.41
C PRO A 385 -6.26 22.07 -13.52
N SER A 386 -5.37 21.10 -13.73
CA SER A 386 -4.52 21.05 -14.92
C SER A 386 -5.37 21.04 -16.20
N SER A 387 -5.17 22.01 -17.08
CA SER A 387 -5.86 22.09 -18.38
C SER A 387 -5.27 21.04 -19.33
N ALA A 388 -6.00 19.96 -19.57
CA ALA A 388 -5.63 18.96 -20.57
C ALA A 388 -5.87 19.51 -21.98
N ARG A 389 -4.84 19.59 -22.82
CA ARG A 389 -4.95 19.82 -24.25
C ARG A 389 -5.02 18.49 -25.00
N ALA A 390 -6.08 18.32 -25.82
CA ALA A 390 -6.18 17.18 -26.72
C ALA A 390 -5.16 17.32 -27.86
N VAL A 391 -4.32 16.31 -28.03
CA VAL A 391 -3.48 16.17 -29.23
C VAL A 391 -4.34 15.49 -30.28
N GLN A 392 -4.85 16.24 -31.25
CA GLN A 392 -5.47 15.68 -32.44
C GLN A 392 -4.34 15.21 -33.37
N SER A 393 -4.24 13.91 -33.58
CA SER A 393 -3.48 13.38 -34.72
C SER A 393 -4.24 13.78 -35.99
N SER A 394 -3.70 14.72 -36.72
CA SER A 394 -4.12 15.02 -38.08
C SER A 394 -3.61 13.90 -38.99
N ASP A 395 -4.47 12.95 -39.31
CA ASP A 395 -4.39 12.21 -40.54
C ASP A 395 -4.94 13.11 -41.66
N GLU A 396 -4.05 13.87 -42.31
CA GLU A 396 -4.32 14.48 -43.57
C GLU A 396 -3.70 13.61 -44.67
N ASP A 397 -4.62 13.11 -45.52
CA ASP A 397 -4.53 12.90 -46.98
C ASP A 397 -3.33 12.20 -47.60
N ARG A 398 -3.56 10.98 -48.10
CA ARG A 398 -3.67 10.75 -49.57
C ARG A 398 -4.13 9.32 -49.88
#